data_acb45c3c03ccc8c6e047abe40d8d3f92
#
_entry.id   acb45c3c03ccc8c6e047abe40d8d3f92
#
_cell.length_a   1.000
_cell.length_b   1.000
_cell.length_c   1.000
_cell.angle_alpha   90.00
_cell.angle_beta   90.00
_cell.angle_gamma   90.00
#
_symmetry.space_group_name_H-M   'P 1'
#
loop_
_entity.id
_entity.type
_entity.pdbx_description
1 polymer ?
#
loop_
_entity_poly.entity_id
_entity_poly.type
_entity_poly.pdbx_seq_one_letter_code
_entity_poly.pdbx_strand_id
1 'polypeptide(L)'
;MEKKELSVFEGEEAIKEFLNPENLPYPPLVELPKEMNPYTSDGVRIFGKLMFLTPLLNLKSYPAFNMLQEAKVSGGLDGIERLVESSSGNLVFSLGIIARTFGITQTAAVVSRTIAKGKLDLLRLAGLTPFLADESETEGSNHKAAEMGEKEYWKHLNQYGNEANFQAHEKWLARQIDEQAEGELGAVSAGLGSTGTIIGLSRYFRDNGAKTKIVGVIRQVGQPVPGVRTDDQLREVTLQWQGVADYIARIDSRESFSKSLELVRHGIMGGPSSGFALAGLLDFLGKAKSEETLDELRGKNGEIKTVFICGDTPLPYINDYFAVLGEDVFPEVKEG
;
A
#
# COMPACT_ATOMS: atom_id res chain seq x y z
N MET A 1 -1.88 26.76 -21.25
CA MET A 1 -1.90 25.55 -20.37
C MET A 1 -3.29 24.95 -20.41
N GLU A 2 -3.40 23.68 -20.69
CA GLU A 2 -4.69 22.99 -20.61
C GLU A 2 -5.13 22.90 -19.14
N LYS A 3 -6.47 22.89 -18.88
CA LYS A 3 -7.01 22.81 -17.50
C LYS A 3 -6.45 21.62 -16.71
N LYS A 4 -6.12 20.51 -17.39
CA LYS A 4 -5.51 19.31 -16.81
C LYS A 4 -4.08 19.60 -16.27
N GLU A 5 -3.30 20.43 -16.95
CA GLU A 5 -1.97 20.87 -16.47
C GLU A 5 -2.08 21.73 -15.21
N LEU A 6 -3.20 22.42 -15.02
CA LEU A 6 -3.51 23.23 -13.85
C LEU A 6 -4.16 22.43 -12.72
N SER A 7 -4.38 21.11 -12.90
CA SER A 7 -5.10 20.25 -11.94
C SER A 7 -6.50 20.77 -11.59
N VAL A 8 -7.24 21.29 -12.57
CA VAL A 8 -8.61 21.80 -12.42
C VAL A 8 -9.58 20.75 -12.96
N PHE A 9 -10.46 20.25 -12.11
CA PHE A 9 -11.50 19.26 -12.40
C PHE A 9 -12.87 19.91 -12.31
N GLU A 10 -13.69 19.88 -13.37
CA GLU A 10 -14.97 20.58 -13.48
C GLU A 10 -16.08 19.69 -14.05
N GLY A 11 -17.34 20.01 -13.75
CA GLY A 11 -18.52 19.32 -14.23
C GLY A 11 -18.97 18.14 -13.36
N GLU A 12 -19.95 17.40 -13.83
CA GLU A 12 -20.59 16.30 -13.05
C GLU A 12 -19.63 15.17 -12.71
N GLU A 13 -18.67 14.84 -13.57
CA GLU A 13 -17.68 13.79 -13.36
C GLU A 13 -16.41 14.27 -12.64
N ALA A 14 -16.34 15.54 -12.20
CA ALA A 14 -15.12 16.14 -11.64
C ALA A 14 -14.49 15.34 -10.52
N ILE A 15 -15.28 14.81 -9.59
CA ILE A 15 -14.78 13.98 -8.47
C ILE A 15 -14.22 12.64 -8.99
N LYS A 16 -14.87 12.02 -9.96
CA LYS A 16 -14.40 10.77 -10.56
C LYS A 16 -13.09 10.97 -11.33
N GLU A 17 -13.00 12.04 -12.11
CA GLU A 17 -11.78 12.42 -12.82
C GLU A 17 -10.63 12.75 -11.85
N PHE A 18 -10.93 13.44 -10.74
CA PHE A 18 -9.96 13.70 -9.66
C PHE A 18 -9.50 12.42 -8.95
N LEU A 19 -10.35 11.40 -8.83
CA LEU A 19 -9.99 10.11 -8.21
C LEU A 19 -9.33 9.14 -9.19
N ASN A 20 -9.32 9.45 -10.50
CA ASN A 20 -8.71 8.62 -11.52
C ASN A 20 -7.17 8.81 -11.55
N PRO A 21 -6.38 7.77 -11.29
CA PRO A 21 -4.91 7.87 -11.26
C PRO A 21 -4.27 8.38 -12.56
N GLU A 22 -4.93 8.19 -13.71
CA GLU A 22 -4.43 8.69 -15.00
C GLU A 22 -4.44 10.22 -15.12
N ASN A 23 -5.24 10.89 -14.31
CA ASN A 23 -5.40 12.34 -14.35
C ASN A 23 -4.57 13.09 -13.31
N LEU A 24 -3.85 12.36 -12.48
CA LEU A 24 -3.10 12.92 -11.36
C LEU A 24 -1.61 13.06 -11.71
N PRO A 25 -0.92 14.03 -11.12
CA PRO A 25 0.53 14.05 -11.13
C PRO A 25 1.06 12.82 -10.38
N TYR A 26 2.23 12.36 -10.77
CA TYR A 26 2.86 11.23 -10.10
C TYR A 26 3.17 11.56 -8.64
N PRO A 27 2.77 10.71 -7.67
CA PRO A 27 3.25 10.84 -6.31
C PRO A 27 4.78 10.88 -6.30
N PRO A 28 5.40 11.79 -5.53
CA PRO A 28 6.84 12.00 -5.58
C PRO A 28 7.67 10.78 -5.19
N LEU A 29 8.87 10.67 -5.78
CA LEU A 29 10.01 9.97 -5.19
C LEU A 29 10.83 10.99 -4.40
N VAL A 30 11.05 10.72 -3.11
CA VAL A 30 11.84 11.59 -2.23
C VAL A 30 13.02 10.80 -1.67
N GLU A 31 14.23 11.28 -1.94
CA GLU A 31 15.46 10.66 -1.45
C GLU A 31 15.60 10.84 0.07
N LEU A 32 15.97 9.76 0.76
CA LEU A 32 16.26 9.82 2.19
C LEU A 32 17.57 10.56 2.45
N PRO A 33 17.65 11.34 3.55
CA PRO A 33 18.89 11.95 3.97
C PRO A 33 19.92 10.88 4.37
N LYS A 34 21.21 11.27 4.36
CA LYS A 34 22.34 10.35 4.63
C LYS A 34 22.25 9.68 6.00
N GLU A 35 21.67 10.37 6.98
CA GLU A 35 21.49 9.89 8.35
C GLU A 35 20.55 8.67 8.41
N MET A 36 19.65 8.55 7.45
CA MET A 36 18.71 7.42 7.33
C MET A 36 19.19 6.33 6.36
N ASN A 37 20.29 6.56 5.64
CA ASN A 37 20.81 5.64 4.65
C ASN A 37 22.21 5.11 5.04
N PRO A 38 22.32 3.94 5.67
CA PRO A 38 23.61 3.39 6.11
C PRO A 38 24.52 2.93 4.95
N TYR A 39 24.02 2.91 3.72
CA TYR A 39 24.73 2.44 2.52
C TYR A 39 25.14 3.58 1.58
N THR A 40 25.12 4.83 2.03
CA THR A 40 25.52 6.01 1.23
C THR A 40 26.96 5.88 0.72
N SER A 41 27.89 5.36 1.53
CA SER A 41 29.28 5.14 1.14
C SER A 41 29.47 4.06 0.06
N ASP A 42 28.48 3.20 -0.13
CA ASP A 42 28.45 2.13 -1.15
C ASP A 42 27.81 2.62 -2.46
N GLY A 43 27.43 3.91 -2.53
CA GLY A 43 26.76 4.50 -3.69
C GLY A 43 25.27 4.18 -3.79
N VAL A 44 24.65 3.73 -2.68
CA VAL A 44 23.21 3.47 -2.61
C VAL A 44 22.45 4.77 -2.35
N ARG A 45 21.37 4.97 -3.10
CA ARG A 45 20.38 6.03 -2.93
C ARG A 45 19.03 5.39 -2.64
N ILE A 46 18.38 5.79 -1.55
CA ILE A 46 17.11 5.23 -1.10
C ILE A 46 16.02 6.28 -1.25
N PHE A 47 14.94 5.95 -1.96
CA PHE A 47 13.81 6.85 -2.21
C PHE A 47 12.52 6.29 -1.63
N GLY A 48 11.72 7.14 -0.99
CA GLY A 48 10.34 6.85 -0.65
C GLY A 48 9.39 7.23 -1.79
N LYS A 49 8.57 6.30 -2.28
CA LYS A 49 7.44 6.58 -3.18
C LYS A 49 6.23 6.99 -2.35
N LEU A 50 5.89 8.28 -2.32
CA LEU A 50 4.94 8.89 -1.39
C LEU A 50 3.48 8.69 -1.81
N MET A 51 2.97 7.45 -1.75
CA MET A 51 1.61 7.10 -2.18
C MET A 51 0.51 7.69 -1.27
N PHE A 52 0.85 8.18 -0.10
CA PHE A 52 -0.09 8.93 0.75
C PHE A 52 -0.41 10.35 0.21
N LEU A 53 0.25 10.81 -0.84
CA LEU A 53 -0.10 12.05 -1.54
C LEU A 53 -1.13 11.86 -2.66
N THR A 54 -1.74 10.69 -2.76
CA THR A 54 -2.93 10.46 -3.59
C THR A 54 -4.18 11.08 -2.92
N PRO A 55 -5.27 11.34 -3.66
CA PRO A 55 -6.46 12.01 -3.13
C PRO A 55 -7.07 11.39 -1.87
N LEU A 56 -6.97 10.07 -1.72
CA LEU A 56 -7.49 9.33 -0.55
C LEU A 56 -6.41 8.99 0.48
N LEU A 57 -5.28 9.67 0.43
CA LEU A 57 -4.15 9.57 1.36
C LEU A 57 -3.60 8.14 1.52
N ASN A 58 -3.78 7.29 0.52
CA ASN A 58 -3.27 5.93 0.57
C ASN A 58 -3.13 5.26 -0.81
N LEU A 59 -2.17 4.33 -0.89
CA LEU A 59 -1.87 3.52 -2.07
C LEU A 59 -3.09 2.75 -2.62
N LYS A 60 -4.01 2.35 -1.73
CA LYS A 60 -5.16 1.50 -2.10
C LYS A 60 -6.21 2.21 -2.95
N SER A 61 -6.10 3.54 -3.13
CA SER A 61 -6.91 4.27 -4.10
C SER A 61 -6.72 3.75 -5.52
N TYR A 62 -5.52 3.33 -5.91
CA TYR A 62 -5.22 2.77 -7.23
C TYR A 62 -5.97 1.46 -7.51
N PRO A 63 -5.77 0.39 -6.72
CA PRO A 63 -6.52 -0.84 -6.94
C PRO A 63 -8.02 -0.68 -6.73
N ALA A 64 -8.47 0.18 -5.81
CA ALA A 64 -9.89 0.45 -5.62
C ALA A 64 -10.53 1.04 -6.89
N PHE A 65 -9.88 2.03 -7.51
CA PHE A 65 -10.37 2.61 -8.76
C PHE A 65 -10.37 1.59 -9.89
N ASN A 66 -9.29 0.83 -10.08
CA ASN A 66 -9.19 -0.15 -11.17
C ASN A 66 -10.19 -1.29 -11.02
N MET A 67 -10.37 -1.83 -9.81
CA MET A 67 -11.36 -2.89 -9.55
C MET A 67 -12.78 -2.45 -9.86
N LEU A 68 -13.16 -1.21 -9.54
CA LEU A 68 -14.47 -0.65 -9.87
C LEU A 68 -14.60 -0.38 -11.37
N GLN A 69 -13.58 0.15 -12.00
CA GLN A 69 -13.55 0.43 -13.43
C GLN A 69 -13.71 -0.86 -14.25
N GLU A 70 -12.92 -1.89 -13.96
CA GLU A 70 -12.98 -3.18 -14.62
C GLU A 70 -14.33 -3.89 -14.39
N ALA A 71 -14.85 -3.83 -13.15
CA ALA A 71 -16.18 -4.36 -12.86
C ALA A 71 -17.27 -3.61 -13.61
N LYS A 72 -17.16 -2.28 -13.80
CA LYS A 72 -18.11 -1.50 -14.60
C LYS A 72 -18.05 -1.87 -16.08
N VAL A 73 -16.84 -1.95 -16.64
CA VAL A 73 -16.64 -2.30 -18.06
C VAL A 73 -17.15 -3.71 -18.39
N SER A 74 -16.96 -4.66 -17.48
CA SER A 74 -17.45 -6.06 -17.66
C SER A 74 -18.93 -6.26 -17.36
N GLY A 75 -19.68 -5.22 -16.99
CA GLY A 75 -21.09 -5.34 -16.57
C GLY A 75 -21.27 -5.89 -15.14
N GLY A 76 -20.18 -6.12 -14.42
CA GLY A 76 -20.19 -6.70 -13.07
C GLY A 76 -20.76 -5.78 -11.97
N LEU A 77 -21.08 -4.52 -12.31
CA LEU A 77 -21.79 -3.58 -11.43
C LEU A 77 -23.25 -3.32 -11.85
N ASP A 78 -23.74 -3.97 -12.89
CA ASP A 78 -25.12 -3.75 -13.35
C ASP A 78 -26.12 -4.30 -12.33
N GLY A 79 -27.05 -3.45 -11.88
CA GLY A 79 -28.02 -3.77 -10.83
C GLY A 79 -27.42 -3.84 -9.40
N ILE A 80 -26.15 -3.56 -9.21
CA ILE A 80 -25.52 -3.55 -7.89
C ILE A 80 -25.79 -2.22 -7.19
N GLU A 81 -26.31 -2.29 -5.97
CA GLU A 81 -26.59 -1.12 -5.11
C GLU A 81 -25.58 -1.01 -3.96
N ARG A 82 -24.94 -2.11 -3.60
CA ARG A 82 -24.10 -2.21 -2.40
C ARG A 82 -22.81 -2.96 -2.65
N LEU A 83 -21.74 -2.46 -2.07
CA LEU A 83 -20.46 -3.16 -2.01
C LEU A 83 -20.22 -3.76 -0.62
N VAL A 84 -19.48 -4.83 -0.58
CA VAL A 84 -18.84 -5.36 0.61
C VAL A 84 -17.38 -5.70 0.30
N GLU A 85 -16.48 -5.43 1.26
CA GLU A 85 -15.08 -5.81 1.13
C GLU A 85 -14.49 -6.18 2.48
N SER A 86 -13.64 -7.21 2.50
CA SER A 86 -12.79 -7.54 3.63
C SER A 86 -11.46 -6.82 3.51
N SER A 87 -11.09 -6.03 4.53
CA SER A 87 -9.90 -5.20 4.46
C SER A 87 -9.39 -4.80 5.85
N SER A 88 -8.10 -4.53 5.97
CA SER A 88 -7.50 -3.86 7.13
C SER A 88 -7.82 -2.35 7.23
N GLY A 89 -8.65 -1.82 6.32
CA GLY A 89 -9.15 -0.46 6.33
C GLY A 89 -8.94 0.34 5.03
N ASN A 90 -7.72 0.48 4.53
CA ASN A 90 -7.42 1.39 3.41
C ASN A 90 -8.15 1.04 2.11
N LEU A 91 -8.22 -0.25 1.74
CA LEU A 91 -8.89 -0.60 0.49
C LEU A 91 -10.39 -0.35 0.58
N VAL A 92 -11.07 -0.86 1.62
CA VAL A 92 -12.51 -0.68 1.75
C VAL A 92 -12.89 0.79 1.92
N PHE A 93 -12.06 1.59 2.59
CA PHE A 93 -12.20 3.04 2.64
C PHE A 93 -12.18 3.66 1.24
N SER A 94 -11.15 3.32 0.46
CA SER A 94 -11.02 3.85 -0.91
C SER A 94 -12.14 3.36 -1.82
N LEU A 95 -12.50 2.07 -1.75
CA LEU A 95 -13.62 1.49 -2.50
C LEU A 95 -14.93 2.22 -2.19
N GLY A 96 -15.25 2.42 -0.92
CA GLY A 96 -16.51 3.04 -0.52
C GLY A 96 -16.66 4.49 -0.97
N ILE A 97 -15.55 5.25 -1.03
CA ILE A 97 -15.56 6.63 -1.53
C ILE A 97 -15.66 6.64 -3.06
N ILE A 98 -14.81 5.85 -3.74
CA ILE A 98 -14.77 5.82 -5.22
C ILE A 98 -16.06 5.23 -5.78
N ALA A 99 -16.66 4.22 -5.15
CA ALA A 99 -17.90 3.57 -5.60
C ALA A 99 -19.06 4.56 -5.79
N ARG A 100 -19.10 5.64 -5.01
CA ARG A 100 -20.12 6.69 -5.16
C ARG A 100 -20.07 7.36 -6.52
N THR A 101 -18.88 7.48 -7.13
CA THR A 101 -18.73 8.01 -8.49
C THR A 101 -19.15 7.01 -9.57
N PHE A 102 -19.43 5.76 -9.19
CA PHE A 102 -20.03 4.70 -10.02
C PHE A 102 -21.51 4.47 -9.69
N GLY A 103 -22.13 5.34 -8.86
CA GLY A 103 -23.53 5.26 -8.49
C GLY A 103 -23.85 4.35 -7.30
N ILE A 104 -22.84 3.73 -6.66
CA ILE A 104 -23.01 2.84 -5.52
C ILE A 104 -22.70 3.61 -4.23
N THR A 105 -23.72 3.86 -3.40
CA THR A 105 -23.61 4.73 -2.22
C THR A 105 -23.44 3.97 -0.90
N GLN A 106 -23.71 2.67 -0.88
CA GLN A 106 -23.62 1.84 0.32
C GLN A 106 -22.44 0.88 0.24
N THR A 107 -21.56 0.91 1.25
CA THR A 107 -20.42 0.00 1.35
C THR A 107 -20.30 -0.56 2.76
N ALA A 108 -20.27 -1.89 2.86
CA ALA A 108 -19.98 -2.62 4.08
C ALA A 108 -18.49 -2.96 4.16
N ALA A 109 -17.88 -2.69 5.30
CA ALA A 109 -16.49 -2.99 5.61
C ALA A 109 -16.41 -4.16 6.60
N VAL A 110 -16.01 -5.35 6.16
CA VAL A 110 -15.73 -6.45 7.08
C VAL A 110 -14.28 -6.32 7.56
N VAL A 111 -14.10 -6.02 8.84
CA VAL A 111 -12.81 -5.68 9.44
C VAL A 111 -12.56 -6.49 10.70
N SER A 112 -11.27 -6.72 11.03
CA SER A 112 -10.90 -7.35 12.30
C SER A 112 -11.36 -6.54 13.51
N ARG A 113 -11.68 -7.22 14.63
CA ARG A 113 -11.92 -6.56 15.93
C ARG A 113 -10.71 -5.81 16.46
N THR A 114 -9.51 -6.16 15.99
CA THR A 114 -8.25 -5.50 16.37
C THR A 114 -7.87 -4.35 15.44
N ILE A 115 -8.79 -3.93 14.55
CA ILE A 115 -8.56 -2.76 13.70
C ILE A 115 -8.21 -1.53 14.55
N ALA A 116 -7.19 -0.78 14.14
CA ALA A 116 -6.82 0.48 14.76
C ALA A 116 -8.05 1.41 14.89
N LYS A 117 -8.25 2.00 16.08
CA LYS A 117 -9.40 2.85 16.35
C LYS A 117 -9.54 3.98 15.33
N GLY A 118 -8.43 4.64 14.97
CA GLY A 118 -8.45 5.71 13.96
C GLY A 118 -8.90 5.23 12.58
N LYS A 119 -8.59 3.98 12.20
CA LYS A 119 -9.11 3.39 10.96
C LYS A 119 -10.61 3.13 11.03
N LEU A 120 -11.09 2.58 12.13
CA LEU A 120 -12.51 2.34 12.33
C LEU A 120 -13.31 3.65 12.28
N ASP A 121 -12.82 4.69 12.95
CA ASP A 121 -13.46 6.00 12.97
C ASP A 121 -13.44 6.65 11.56
N LEU A 122 -12.36 6.46 10.79
CA LEU A 122 -12.26 6.94 9.41
C LEU A 122 -13.28 6.25 8.47
N LEU A 123 -13.50 4.95 8.61
CA LEU A 123 -14.54 4.24 7.86
C LEU A 123 -15.94 4.80 8.15
N ARG A 124 -16.24 5.05 9.43
CA ARG A 124 -17.52 5.62 9.86
C ARG A 124 -17.68 7.07 9.39
N LEU A 125 -16.61 7.88 9.47
CA LEU A 125 -16.60 9.25 8.94
C LEU A 125 -16.91 9.27 7.43
N ALA A 126 -16.38 8.32 6.69
CA ALA A 126 -16.64 8.16 5.26
C ALA A 126 -18.04 7.59 4.94
N GLY A 127 -18.85 7.28 5.97
CA GLY A 127 -20.21 6.75 5.80
C GLY A 127 -20.26 5.28 5.38
N LEU A 128 -19.21 4.51 5.66
CA LEU A 128 -19.20 3.07 5.47
C LEU A 128 -19.78 2.38 6.72
N THR A 129 -20.34 1.18 6.54
CA THR A 129 -20.88 0.36 7.64
C THR A 129 -19.87 -0.71 8.04
N PRO A 130 -19.16 -0.60 9.19
CA PRO A 130 -18.24 -1.63 9.64
C PRO A 130 -18.97 -2.85 10.21
N PHE A 131 -18.48 -4.04 9.86
CA PHE A 131 -18.84 -5.33 10.44
C PHE A 131 -17.56 -5.94 11.05
N LEU A 132 -17.55 -6.13 12.37
CA LEU A 132 -16.42 -6.73 13.05
C LEU A 132 -16.43 -8.26 12.89
N ALA A 133 -15.29 -8.83 12.49
CA ALA A 133 -15.05 -10.26 12.41
C ALA A 133 -13.99 -10.69 13.45
N ASP A 134 -14.12 -11.90 13.98
CA ASP A 134 -13.15 -12.45 14.92
C ASP A 134 -11.91 -12.96 14.18
N GLU A 135 -10.71 -12.76 14.77
CA GLU A 135 -9.43 -13.18 14.16
C GLU A 135 -9.22 -14.70 14.16
N SER A 136 -9.88 -15.43 15.06
CA SER A 136 -9.91 -16.90 15.04
C SER A 136 -10.59 -17.46 13.80
N GLU A 137 -11.33 -16.61 13.10
CA GLU A 137 -11.95 -16.82 11.81
C GLU A 137 -11.14 -16.04 10.75
N THR A 138 -9.88 -16.36 10.52
CA THR A 138 -9.09 -15.70 9.45
C THR A 138 -9.66 -16.03 8.07
N GLU A 139 -10.26 -17.19 7.90
CA GLU A 139 -11.23 -17.44 6.83
C GLU A 139 -12.46 -16.53 6.99
N GLY A 140 -12.79 -16.13 8.23
CA GLY A 140 -14.03 -15.46 8.61
C GLY A 140 -14.27 -14.12 7.95
N SER A 141 -13.32 -13.20 7.92
CA SER A 141 -13.60 -11.86 7.38
C SER A 141 -13.76 -11.87 5.87
N ASN A 142 -12.95 -12.63 5.13
CA ASN A 142 -13.08 -12.76 3.68
C ASN A 142 -14.28 -13.64 3.29
N HIS A 143 -14.50 -14.73 4.00
CA HIS A 143 -15.66 -15.59 3.81
C HIS A 143 -16.97 -14.83 4.09
N LYS A 144 -17.04 -14.08 5.19
CA LYS A 144 -18.19 -13.22 5.51
C LYS A 144 -18.46 -12.16 4.45
N ALA A 145 -17.40 -11.55 3.89
CA ALA A 145 -17.56 -10.61 2.78
C ALA A 145 -18.06 -11.31 1.51
N ALA A 146 -17.58 -12.53 1.23
CA ALA A 146 -18.05 -13.33 0.11
C ALA A 146 -19.53 -13.69 0.26
N GLU A 147 -19.95 -14.24 1.41
CA GLU A 147 -21.36 -14.55 1.69
C GLU A 147 -22.30 -13.32 1.57
N MET A 148 -21.82 -12.15 2.05
CA MET A 148 -22.58 -10.91 1.89
C MET A 148 -22.66 -10.48 0.43
N GLY A 149 -21.59 -10.71 -0.35
CA GLY A 149 -21.53 -10.40 -1.78
C GLY A 149 -22.40 -11.27 -2.67
N GLU A 150 -22.85 -12.43 -2.18
CA GLU A 150 -23.81 -13.32 -2.87
C GLU A 150 -25.28 -12.87 -2.73
N LYS A 151 -25.56 -11.92 -1.82
CA LYS A 151 -26.92 -11.41 -1.64
C LYS A 151 -27.33 -10.56 -2.84
N GLU A 152 -28.62 -10.53 -3.11
CA GLU A 152 -29.20 -9.71 -4.18
C GLU A 152 -28.80 -8.24 -4.04
N TYR A 153 -28.38 -7.62 -5.15
CA TYR A 153 -27.86 -6.23 -5.24
C TYR A 153 -26.54 -5.94 -4.52
N TRP A 154 -25.88 -6.96 -3.96
CA TRP A 154 -24.57 -6.83 -3.34
C TRP A 154 -23.44 -7.31 -4.27
N LYS A 155 -22.25 -6.73 -4.10
CA LYS A 155 -21.04 -7.18 -4.79
C LYS A 155 -19.83 -7.17 -3.85
N HIS A 156 -19.13 -8.29 -3.81
CA HIS A 156 -17.79 -8.41 -3.24
C HIS A 156 -16.76 -8.38 -4.40
N LEU A 157 -15.87 -7.38 -4.41
CA LEU A 157 -14.85 -7.25 -5.45
C LEU A 157 -13.64 -8.16 -5.19
N ASN A 158 -13.40 -8.55 -3.94
CA ASN A 158 -12.39 -9.51 -3.49
C ASN A 158 -10.96 -9.16 -3.89
N GLN A 159 -10.31 -8.26 -3.15
CA GLN A 159 -8.92 -7.87 -3.40
C GLN A 159 -7.91 -9.03 -3.39
N TYR A 160 -8.23 -10.16 -2.78
CA TYR A 160 -7.33 -11.31 -2.61
C TYR A 160 -7.31 -12.27 -3.81
N GLY A 161 -8.29 -12.15 -4.70
CA GLY A 161 -8.44 -12.99 -5.88
C GLY A 161 -8.70 -12.22 -7.17
N ASN A 162 -8.85 -10.90 -7.11
CA ASN A 162 -9.17 -10.06 -8.26
C ASN A 162 -7.90 -9.53 -8.92
N GLU A 163 -7.68 -9.90 -10.17
CA GLU A 163 -6.51 -9.48 -10.94
C GLU A 163 -6.44 -7.95 -11.16
N ALA A 164 -7.58 -7.26 -11.21
CA ALA A 164 -7.62 -5.81 -11.31
C ALA A 164 -6.89 -5.10 -10.15
N ASN A 165 -6.68 -5.79 -9.02
CA ASN A 165 -5.87 -5.30 -7.92
C ASN A 165 -4.40 -5.13 -8.34
N PHE A 166 -3.74 -6.20 -8.82
CA PHE A 166 -2.33 -6.09 -9.20
C PHE A 166 -2.13 -5.32 -10.51
N GLN A 167 -3.08 -5.39 -11.44
CA GLN A 167 -3.05 -4.65 -12.71
C GLN A 167 -3.00 -3.13 -12.46
N ALA A 168 -3.65 -2.62 -11.42
CA ALA A 168 -3.54 -1.21 -11.03
C ALA A 168 -2.11 -0.81 -10.66
N HIS A 169 -1.40 -1.70 -9.96
CA HIS A 169 -0.01 -1.45 -9.57
C HIS A 169 0.95 -1.59 -10.75
N GLU A 170 0.69 -2.51 -11.66
CA GLU A 170 1.42 -2.66 -12.92
C GLU A 170 1.22 -1.42 -13.80
N LYS A 171 -0.03 -1.05 -14.04
CA LYS A 171 -0.44 0.04 -14.93
C LYS A 171 0.06 1.42 -14.48
N TRP A 172 0.00 1.70 -13.19
CA TRP A 172 0.28 3.04 -12.67
C TRP A 172 1.51 3.10 -11.78
N LEU A 173 1.56 2.33 -10.68
CA LEU A 173 2.62 2.46 -9.68
C LEU A 173 3.98 2.09 -10.25
N ALA A 174 4.10 0.92 -10.88
CA ALA A 174 5.38 0.42 -11.39
C ALA A 174 5.90 1.29 -12.52
N ARG A 175 5.03 1.65 -13.48
CA ARG A 175 5.36 2.58 -14.56
C ARG A 175 5.86 3.93 -14.03
N GLN A 176 5.16 4.53 -13.07
CA GLN A 176 5.56 5.81 -12.46
C GLN A 176 6.93 5.71 -11.79
N ILE A 177 7.19 4.63 -11.06
CA ILE A 177 8.49 4.43 -10.40
C ILE A 177 9.60 4.29 -11.44
N ASP A 178 9.37 3.51 -12.49
CA ASP A 178 10.35 3.28 -13.56
C ASP A 178 10.71 4.57 -14.29
N GLU A 179 9.70 5.34 -14.72
CA GLU A 179 9.90 6.64 -15.35
C GLU A 179 10.63 7.64 -14.43
N GLN A 180 10.27 7.68 -13.13
CA GLN A 180 10.92 8.56 -12.16
C GLN A 180 12.34 8.11 -11.80
N ALA A 181 12.64 6.81 -11.88
CA ALA A 181 13.98 6.24 -11.69
C ALA A 181 14.82 6.24 -12.97
N GLU A 182 14.26 6.72 -14.11
CA GLU A 182 14.93 6.78 -15.42
C GLU A 182 15.32 5.40 -15.97
N GLY A 183 14.53 4.35 -15.65
CA GLY A 183 14.80 2.97 -16.06
C GLY A 183 16.00 2.31 -15.37
N GLU A 184 16.49 2.88 -14.27
CA GLU A 184 17.72 2.44 -13.59
C GLU A 184 17.48 2.05 -12.12
N LEU A 185 16.37 1.35 -11.86
CA LEU A 185 16.02 0.93 -10.50
C LEU A 185 16.69 -0.39 -10.14
N GLY A 186 17.53 -0.40 -9.07
CA GLY A 186 18.18 -1.60 -8.57
C GLY A 186 17.25 -2.48 -7.73
N ALA A 187 16.42 -1.89 -6.87
CA ALA A 187 15.46 -2.64 -6.05
C ALA A 187 14.23 -1.81 -5.66
N VAL A 188 13.10 -2.49 -5.46
CA VAL A 188 11.89 -1.90 -4.89
C VAL A 188 11.29 -2.80 -3.81
N SER A 189 10.88 -2.20 -2.66
CA SER A 189 10.30 -2.94 -1.54
C SER A 189 8.87 -2.52 -1.22
N ALA A 190 8.04 -3.51 -0.86
CA ALA A 190 6.69 -3.29 -0.37
C ALA A 190 6.24 -4.41 0.57
N GLY A 191 5.36 -4.07 1.52
CA GLY A 191 4.72 -5.05 2.40
C GLY A 191 3.71 -5.94 1.67
N LEU A 192 3.65 -7.22 2.04
CA LEU A 192 2.69 -8.19 1.53
C LEU A 192 1.39 -8.16 2.36
N GLY A 193 0.33 -7.62 1.77
CA GLY A 193 -1.04 -7.70 2.29
C GLY A 193 -1.90 -8.56 1.36
N SER A 194 -2.61 -7.94 0.39
CA SER A 194 -3.30 -8.66 -0.70
C SER A 194 -2.35 -9.13 -1.80
N THR A 195 -1.06 -8.86 -1.68
CA THR A 195 0.03 -9.17 -2.64
C THR A 195 -0.01 -8.40 -3.96
N GLY A 196 -1.09 -7.70 -4.27
CA GLY A 196 -1.26 -7.00 -5.54
C GLY A 196 -0.12 -6.04 -5.89
N THR A 197 0.41 -5.32 -4.89
CA THR A 197 1.54 -4.38 -5.10
C THR A 197 2.79 -5.12 -5.61
N ILE A 198 3.19 -6.20 -4.94
CA ILE A 198 4.38 -6.97 -5.31
C ILE A 198 4.21 -7.66 -6.67
N ILE A 199 3.03 -8.21 -6.95
CA ILE A 199 2.72 -8.83 -8.24
C ILE A 199 2.82 -7.79 -9.36
N GLY A 200 2.16 -6.63 -9.21
CA GLY A 200 2.17 -5.59 -10.22
C GLY A 200 3.56 -5.02 -10.50
N LEU A 201 4.35 -4.76 -9.44
CA LEU A 201 5.75 -4.35 -9.57
C LEU A 201 6.57 -5.41 -10.32
N SER A 202 6.48 -6.67 -9.91
CA SER A 202 7.27 -7.75 -10.52
C SER A 202 6.92 -7.96 -11.99
N ARG A 203 5.64 -7.99 -12.33
CA ARG A 203 5.20 -8.16 -13.73
C ARG A 203 5.74 -7.05 -14.60
N TYR A 204 5.51 -5.80 -14.22
CA TYR A 204 5.98 -4.66 -14.97
C TYR A 204 7.50 -4.71 -15.24
N PHE A 205 8.30 -4.86 -14.18
CA PHE A 205 9.76 -4.83 -14.35
C PHE A 205 10.31 -6.03 -15.12
N ARG A 206 9.75 -7.22 -14.93
CA ARG A 206 10.15 -8.43 -15.68
C ARG A 206 9.74 -8.36 -17.15
N ASP A 207 8.52 -7.93 -17.45
CA ASP A 207 8.00 -7.81 -18.81
C ASP A 207 8.76 -6.75 -19.62
N ASN A 208 9.30 -5.72 -18.95
CA ASN A 208 10.17 -4.72 -19.56
C ASN A 208 11.67 -5.09 -19.53
N GLY A 209 12.01 -6.31 -19.14
CA GLY A 209 13.40 -6.81 -19.14
C GLY A 209 14.33 -6.14 -18.12
N ALA A 210 13.78 -5.45 -17.11
CA ALA A 210 14.55 -4.78 -16.06
C ALA A 210 15.14 -5.80 -15.08
N LYS A 211 16.32 -5.47 -14.52
CA LYS A 211 16.99 -6.29 -13.50
C LYS A 211 16.58 -5.94 -12.09
N THR A 212 15.60 -5.07 -11.93
CA THR A 212 15.09 -4.58 -10.64
C THR A 212 14.74 -5.73 -9.71
N LYS A 213 15.32 -5.77 -8.53
CA LYS A 213 15.01 -6.75 -7.49
C LYS A 213 13.73 -6.35 -6.76
N ILE A 214 12.82 -7.31 -6.62
CA ILE A 214 11.55 -7.14 -5.94
C ILE A 214 11.67 -7.67 -4.52
N VAL A 215 11.56 -6.78 -3.54
CA VAL A 215 11.69 -7.10 -2.12
C VAL A 215 10.29 -7.13 -1.48
N GLY A 216 9.81 -8.31 -1.15
CA GLY A 216 8.59 -8.51 -0.39
C GLY A 216 8.87 -8.44 1.10
N VAL A 217 7.98 -7.80 1.87
CA VAL A 217 8.14 -7.72 3.33
C VAL A 217 6.94 -8.34 4.02
N ILE A 218 7.20 -9.32 4.91
CA ILE A 218 6.20 -10.08 5.66
C ILE A 218 6.38 -9.78 7.14
N ARG A 219 5.27 -9.66 7.88
CA ARG A 219 5.33 -9.45 9.33
C ARG A 219 5.60 -10.74 10.08
N GLN A 220 6.34 -10.66 11.17
CA GLN A 220 6.53 -11.76 12.09
C GLN A 220 5.24 -12.13 12.83
N VAL A 221 5.09 -13.40 13.19
CA VAL A 221 3.92 -13.89 13.93
C VAL A 221 3.86 -13.19 15.31
N GLY A 222 2.65 -12.78 15.72
CA GLY A 222 2.46 -12.04 16.97
C GLY A 222 2.87 -10.57 16.94
N GLN A 223 3.38 -10.08 15.80
CA GLN A 223 3.87 -8.71 15.60
C GLN A 223 2.94 -7.93 14.65
N PRO A 224 1.86 -7.28 15.13
CA PRO A 224 0.89 -6.63 14.26
C PRO A 224 1.49 -5.40 13.57
N VAL A 225 1.39 -5.37 12.25
CA VAL A 225 1.67 -4.20 11.41
C VAL A 225 0.46 -3.98 10.49
N PRO A 226 -0.13 -2.78 10.48
CA PRO A 226 -1.33 -2.52 9.69
C PRO A 226 -1.16 -2.81 8.19
N GLY A 227 -2.09 -3.55 7.61
CA GLY A 227 -2.15 -3.77 6.16
C GLY A 227 -1.24 -4.85 5.60
N VAL A 228 -0.42 -5.49 6.42
CA VAL A 228 0.49 -6.58 6.02
C VAL A 228 0.20 -7.89 6.76
N ARG A 229 0.63 -9.00 6.19
CA ARG A 229 0.28 -10.35 6.61
C ARG A 229 1.50 -11.16 7.06
N THR A 230 1.23 -12.23 7.83
CA THR A 230 2.21 -13.31 8.11
C THR A 230 2.24 -14.31 6.97
N ASP A 231 3.23 -15.21 6.96
CA ASP A 231 3.30 -16.35 6.01
C ASP A 231 2.00 -17.17 6.01
N ASP A 232 1.42 -17.47 7.17
CA ASP A 232 0.19 -18.25 7.27
C ASP A 232 -1.03 -17.51 6.70
N GLN A 233 -1.16 -16.23 6.99
CA GLN A 233 -2.25 -15.41 6.47
C GLN A 233 -2.16 -15.19 4.94
N LEU A 234 -0.97 -15.27 4.37
CA LEU A 234 -0.77 -15.17 2.91
C LEU A 234 -1.27 -16.42 2.16
N ARG A 235 -1.53 -17.56 2.84
CA ARG A 235 -2.12 -18.76 2.22
C ARG A 235 -3.56 -18.53 1.75
N GLU A 236 -4.26 -17.57 2.33
CA GLU A 236 -5.63 -17.21 1.93
C GLU A 236 -5.68 -16.35 0.66
N VAL A 237 -4.55 -15.80 0.23
CA VAL A 237 -4.46 -15.02 -1.01
C VAL A 237 -4.43 -15.96 -2.20
N THR A 238 -5.44 -15.86 -3.07
CA THR A 238 -5.57 -16.72 -4.25
C THR A 238 -4.84 -16.18 -5.48
N LEU A 239 -4.39 -14.92 -5.45
CA LEU A 239 -3.49 -14.37 -6.47
C LEU A 239 -2.15 -15.12 -6.44
N GLN A 240 -1.57 -15.39 -7.61
CA GLN A 240 -0.31 -16.12 -7.76
C GLN A 240 0.88 -15.22 -7.40
N TRP A 241 1.21 -15.14 -6.12
CA TRP A 241 2.27 -14.27 -5.60
C TRP A 241 3.58 -15.02 -5.26
N GLN A 242 3.54 -16.35 -5.11
CA GLN A 242 4.71 -17.17 -4.77
C GLN A 242 5.77 -17.08 -5.89
N GLY A 243 7.02 -16.88 -5.52
CA GLY A 243 8.13 -16.73 -6.47
C GLY A 243 8.17 -15.40 -7.24
N VAL A 244 7.29 -14.46 -6.88
CA VAL A 244 7.23 -13.12 -7.50
C VAL A 244 8.30 -12.19 -6.93
N ALA A 245 8.55 -12.26 -5.62
CA ALA A 245 9.62 -11.51 -4.97
C ALA A 245 10.98 -12.23 -5.08
N ASP A 246 12.04 -11.48 -5.33
CA ASP A 246 13.42 -11.99 -5.35
C ASP A 246 13.98 -12.18 -3.94
N TYR A 247 13.43 -11.42 -2.98
CA TYR A 247 13.78 -11.51 -1.57
C TYR A 247 12.55 -11.28 -0.68
N ILE A 248 12.48 -12.02 0.43
CA ILE A 248 11.44 -11.86 1.46
C ILE A 248 12.09 -11.49 2.79
N ALA A 249 11.90 -10.25 3.22
CA ALA A 249 12.28 -9.77 4.55
C ALA A 249 11.19 -10.08 5.58
N ARG A 250 11.59 -10.31 6.85
CA ARG A 250 10.67 -10.54 7.98
C ARG A 250 10.92 -9.52 9.07
N ILE A 251 10.01 -8.56 9.17
CA ILE A 251 10.14 -7.39 10.04
C ILE A 251 9.11 -7.45 11.17
N ASP A 252 9.49 -7.02 12.35
CA ASP A 252 8.59 -6.92 13.51
C ASP A 252 7.87 -5.57 13.61
N SER A 253 6.92 -5.48 14.55
CA SER A 253 6.15 -4.25 14.77
C SER A 253 7.04 -3.10 15.22
N ARG A 254 7.95 -3.32 16.18
CA ARG A 254 8.75 -2.27 16.77
C ARG A 254 9.66 -1.63 15.73
N GLU A 255 10.31 -2.43 14.90
CA GLU A 255 11.16 -1.94 13.79
C GLU A 255 10.34 -1.16 12.77
N SER A 256 9.18 -1.69 12.37
CA SER A 256 8.24 -1.03 11.46
C SER A 256 7.83 0.37 11.96
N PHE A 257 7.36 0.47 13.21
CA PHE A 257 6.92 1.73 13.81
C PHE A 257 8.09 2.69 14.07
N SER A 258 9.26 2.17 14.47
CA SER A 258 10.47 2.99 14.69
C SER A 258 10.94 3.64 13.39
N LYS A 259 11.04 2.87 12.30
CA LYS A 259 11.42 3.41 10.99
C LYS A 259 10.38 4.40 10.45
N SER A 260 9.11 4.15 10.69
CA SER A 260 8.05 5.11 10.33
C SER A 260 8.14 6.40 11.16
N LEU A 261 8.40 6.32 12.46
CA LEU A 261 8.61 7.50 13.31
C LEU A 261 9.84 8.32 12.87
N GLU A 262 10.91 7.61 12.47
CA GLU A 262 12.12 8.24 11.91
C GLU A 262 11.78 9.00 10.62
N LEU A 263 11.02 8.41 9.68
CA LEU A 263 10.52 9.07 8.49
C LEU A 263 9.71 10.34 8.82
N VAL A 264 8.76 10.23 9.75
CA VAL A 264 7.92 11.36 10.18
C VAL A 264 8.77 12.52 10.73
N ARG A 265 9.77 12.23 11.55
CA ARG A 265 10.68 13.23 12.13
C ARG A 265 11.58 13.90 11.10
N HIS A 266 11.77 13.27 9.93
CA HIS A 266 12.48 13.85 8.79
C HIS A 266 11.55 14.43 7.70
N GLY A 267 10.25 14.60 7.99
CA GLY A 267 9.30 15.27 7.10
C GLY A 267 8.58 14.36 6.12
N ILE A 268 8.77 13.03 6.16
CA ILE A 268 8.06 12.07 5.33
C ILE A 268 6.94 11.43 6.15
N MET A 269 5.70 11.89 5.95
CA MET A 269 4.51 11.46 6.70
C MET A 269 4.05 10.04 6.31
N GLY A 270 4.97 9.08 6.33
CA GLY A 270 4.69 7.68 6.03
C GLY A 270 4.26 6.90 7.27
N GLY A 271 3.13 6.18 7.18
CA GLY A 271 2.61 5.33 8.26
C GLY A 271 3.44 4.07 8.53
N PRO A 272 3.00 3.20 9.46
CA PRO A 272 3.79 2.02 9.86
C PRO A 272 4.19 1.11 8.70
N SER A 273 3.32 0.91 7.71
CA SER A 273 3.64 0.12 6.52
C SER A 273 4.78 0.72 5.68
N SER A 274 5.02 2.03 5.76
CA SER A 274 6.14 2.72 5.11
C SER A 274 7.46 2.40 5.80
N GLY A 275 7.49 2.47 7.13
CA GLY A 275 8.64 2.04 7.94
C GLY A 275 8.95 0.55 7.75
N PHE A 276 7.90 -0.26 7.60
CA PHE A 276 7.99 -1.68 7.31
C PHE A 276 8.67 -1.97 5.97
N ALA A 277 8.25 -1.27 4.91
CA ALA A 277 8.87 -1.41 3.60
C ALA A 277 10.33 -0.91 3.60
N LEU A 278 10.62 0.19 4.30
CA LEU A 278 11.99 0.69 4.46
C LEU A 278 12.87 -0.31 5.22
N ALA A 279 12.40 -0.83 6.35
CA ALA A 279 13.14 -1.83 7.13
C ALA A 279 13.47 -3.07 6.29
N GLY A 280 12.48 -3.59 5.52
CA GLY A 280 12.70 -4.72 4.62
C GLY A 280 13.68 -4.42 3.48
N LEU A 281 13.71 -3.19 2.97
CA LEU A 281 14.71 -2.78 1.98
C LEU A 281 16.11 -2.73 2.59
N LEU A 282 16.24 -2.19 3.81
CA LEU A 282 17.52 -2.13 4.53
C LEU A 282 18.07 -3.52 4.85
N ASP A 283 17.20 -4.45 5.25
CA ASP A 283 17.54 -5.86 5.48
C ASP A 283 18.09 -6.51 4.19
N PHE A 284 17.40 -6.34 3.05
CA PHE A 284 17.84 -6.81 1.75
C PHE A 284 19.22 -6.22 1.36
N LEU A 285 19.40 -4.90 1.49
CA LEU A 285 20.67 -4.24 1.15
C LEU A 285 21.82 -4.71 2.06
N GLY A 286 21.54 -4.94 3.36
CA GLY A 286 22.51 -5.50 4.29
C GLY A 286 22.97 -6.88 3.89
N LYS A 287 22.02 -7.73 3.47
CA LYS A 287 22.32 -9.06 2.94
C LYS A 287 23.14 -8.97 1.65
N ALA A 288 22.72 -8.17 0.67
CA ALA A 288 23.42 -7.99 -0.59
C ALA A 288 24.88 -7.50 -0.38
N LYS A 289 25.08 -6.61 0.60
CA LYS A 289 26.43 -6.15 0.97
C LYS A 289 27.26 -7.27 1.60
N SER A 290 26.69 -8.08 2.49
CA SER A 290 27.41 -9.18 3.15
C SER A 290 27.75 -10.33 2.21
N GLU A 291 26.96 -10.50 1.14
CA GLU A 291 27.15 -11.52 0.08
C GLU A 291 27.97 -10.97 -1.11
N GLU A 292 28.44 -9.73 -1.04
CA GLU A 292 29.22 -9.05 -2.09
C GLU A 292 28.46 -8.93 -3.45
N THR A 293 27.09 -8.92 -3.39
CA THR A 293 26.22 -8.82 -4.58
C THR A 293 25.63 -7.43 -4.78
N LEU A 294 25.99 -6.45 -3.94
CA LEU A 294 25.41 -5.10 -3.98
C LEU A 294 25.65 -4.41 -5.34
N ASP A 295 26.79 -4.68 -5.97
CA ASP A 295 27.13 -4.11 -7.29
C ASP A 295 26.25 -4.63 -8.43
N GLU A 296 25.55 -5.76 -8.27
CA GLU A 296 24.58 -6.26 -9.25
C GLU A 296 23.35 -5.36 -9.39
N LEU A 297 23.10 -4.52 -8.37
CA LEU A 297 22.00 -3.54 -8.33
C LEU A 297 22.34 -2.22 -9.02
N ARG A 298 23.58 -2.06 -9.48
CA ARG A 298 24.12 -0.81 -9.97
C ARG A 298 23.57 -0.48 -11.37
N GLY A 299 23.04 0.74 -11.51
CA GLY A 299 22.63 1.28 -12.80
C GLY A 299 23.83 1.70 -13.67
N LYS A 300 23.57 2.10 -14.91
CA LYS A 300 24.58 2.49 -15.90
C LYS A 300 25.41 3.72 -15.47
N ASN A 301 24.81 4.59 -14.64
CA ASN A 301 25.48 5.78 -14.09
C ASN A 301 26.38 5.45 -12.89
N GLY A 302 26.46 4.18 -12.48
CA GLY A 302 27.26 3.73 -11.33
C GLY A 302 26.61 3.89 -9.98
N GLU A 303 25.37 4.40 -9.89
CA GLU A 303 24.59 4.51 -8.65
C GLU A 303 23.69 3.28 -8.44
N ILE A 304 23.30 3.02 -7.20
CA ILE A 304 22.30 2.02 -6.84
C ILE A 304 21.05 2.77 -6.37
N LYS A 305 20.08 2.97 -7.27
CA LYS A 305 18.78 3.58 -6.93
C LYS A 305 17.86 2.51 -6.37
N THR A 306 17.28 2.75 -5.19
CA THR A 306 16.32 1.84 -4.58
C THR A 306 15.09 2.60 -4.09
N VAL A 307 13.93 1.92 -4.08
CA VAL A 307 12.65 2.53 -3.71
C VAL A 307 11.94 1.69 -2.66
N PHE A 308 11.36 2.33 -1.66
CA PHE A 308 10.37 1.72 -0.76
C PHE A 308 9.02 2.42 -0.89
N ILE A 309 7.94 1.67 -0.70
CA ILE A 309 6.59 2.21 -0.86
C ILE A 309 6.09 2.83 0.45
N CYS A 310 5.75 4.12 0.43
CA CYS A 310 5.03 4.81 1.50
C CYS A 310 3.53 4.68 1.27
N GLY A 311 2.91 3.66 1.89
CA GLY A 311 1.56 3.22 1.56
C GLY A 311 0.43 4.12 2.03
N ASP A 312 0.56 4.73 3.22
CA ASP A 312 -0.43 5.63 3.84
C ASP A 312 0.22 6.56 4.86
N THR A 313 -0.58 7.36 5.57
CA THR A 313 -0.13 8.31 6.60
C THR A 313 -0.08 7.69 8.00
N PRO A 314 0.67 8.25 8.97
CA PRO A 314 0.67 7.80 10.37
C PRO A 314 -0.62 8.16 11.13
N LEU A 315 -1.42 9.09 10.62
CA LEU A 315 -2.53 9.70 11.36
C LEU A 315 -3.55 8.69 11.94
N PRO A 316 -3.99 7.65 11.21
CA PRO A 316 -4.94 6.68 11.76
C PRO A 316 -4.36 5.77 12.85
N TYR A 317 -3.05 5.81 13.07
CA TYR A 317 -2.30 4.89 13.95
C TYR A 317 -1.62 5.57 15.14
N ILE A 318 -1.92 6.84 15.44
CA ILE A 318 -1.23 7.60 16.47
C ILE A 318 -1.17 6.84 17.80
N ASN A 319 -2.28 6.28 18.25
CA ASN A 319 -2.32 5.50 19.50
C ASN A 319 -1.46 4.23 19.42
N ASP A 320 -1.35 3.61 18.25
CA ASP A 320 -0.55 2.40 18.07
C ASP A 320 0.94 2.71 18.18
N TYR A 321 1.40 3.92 17.78
CA TYR A 321 2.79 4.33 17.97
C TYR A 321 3.17 4.36 19.46
N PHE A 322 2.33 4.95 20.30
CA PHE A 322 2.57 4.98 21.74
C PHE A 322 2.52 3.57 22.36
N ALA A 323 1.58 2.74 21.92
CA ALA A 323 1.45 1.37 22.42
C ALA A 323 2.63 0.47 22.02
N VAL A 324 3.16 0.61 20.81
CA VAL A 324 4.24 -0.25 20.28
C VAL A 324 5.62 0.24 20.74
N LEU A 325 5.86 1.55 20.72
CA LEU A 325 7.19 2.12 20.99
C LEU A 325 7.40 2.46 22.47
N GLY A 326 6.34 2.77 23.22
CA GLY A 326 6.39 3.28 24.59
C GLY A 326 6.39 4.83 24.64
N GLU A 327 5.86 5.38 25.71
CA GLU A 327 5.76 6.83 25.93
C GLU A 327 7.12 7.54 25.98
N ASP A 328 8.14 6.87 26.48
CA ASP A 328 9.51 7.37 26.65
C ASP A 328 10.23 7.74 25.35
N VAL A 329 9.72 7.27 24.20
CA VAL A 329 10.25 7.63 22.88
C VAL A 329 9.75 9.00 22.41
N PHE A 330 8.71 9.55 23.05
CA PHE A 330 8.06 10.79 22.67
C PHE A 330 8.39 11.93 23.66
N PRO A 331 8.39 13.19 23.18
CA PRO A 331 8.58 14.33 24.07
C PRO A 331 7.50 14.39 25.15
N GLU A 332 7.91 14.73 26.37
CA GLU A 332 6.96 14.99 27.47
C GLU A 332 6.06 16.20 27.19
N VAL A 333 4.79 16.10 27.61
CA VAL A 333 3.89 17.24 27.61
C VAL A 333 4.29 18.14 28.80
N LYS A 334 4.70 19.36 28.50
CA LYS A 334 5.05 20.35 29.53
C LYS A 334 3.84 21.23 29.82
N GLU A 335 3.52 21.39 31.12
CA GLU A 335 2.60 22.41 31.56
C GLU A 335 3.33 23.77 31.52
N GLY A 336 2.73 24.77 30.82
CA GLY A 336 3.28 26.11 30.63
C GLY A 336 3.01 27.04 31.82
#